data_c41e7698ac6514518b106757d2dcb772
#
_entry.id   c41e7698ac6514518b106757d2dcb772
#
_cell.length_a   1.000
_cell.length_b   1.000
_cell.length_c   1.000
_cell.angle_alpha   90.00
_cell.angle_beta   90.00
_cell.angle_gamma   90.00
#
_symmetry.space_group_name_H-M   'P 1'
#
loop_
_entity.id
_entity.type
_entity.pdbx_description
1 polymer ?
#
loop_
_entity_poly.entity_id
_entity_poly.type
_entity_poly.pdbx_seq_one_letter_code
_entity_poly.pdbx_strand_id
1 'polypeptide(L)'
;MIVKNESAIIRDTLENIIAHVPLDYYVISDTGSDDNTADIIKQFFDEKGIPGEIHHDEWVNFAHNRNCALQHAQGKTDYVLIFDADDRFEGNFVLPEELTSDRYYLRMANSVTGANVYFRTLMFRNDGSFYWRGVLHEFVEQRKKTVVEQKIFGDYYVISGRFGARSKNPQKYFQDAQVLEKAFYSPEDEDLKDRYAFYTAQSYRDADMYEKAIEWYAKRANLGGWYEEVYYSLLQIALLKIELNAPLDEVQNLLLAAYEYRPQRAESLYHLARQLRLHDKIKLAYIYANAAVSIPLTKDILFVDHSVYEWKAKDELAVSAYWVGNYQLCHDLCVELLFNPAVPEQNKKRFLDNLMLAKKHL
;
A
#
# COMPACT_ATOMS: atom_id res chain seq x y z
N MET A 1 18.49 10.75 5.96
CA MET A 1 17.14 10.73 6.61
C MET A 1 16.62 12.16 6.69
N ILE A 2 15.30 12.36 6.61
CA ILE A 2 14.63 13.61 7.00
C ILE A 2 13.87 13.38 8.30
N VAL A 3 13.85 14.35 9.21
CA VAL A 3 13.19 14.23 10.53
C VAL A 3 12.39 15.48 10.88
N LYS A 4 11.37 15.33 11.70
CA LYS A 4 10.67 16.41 12.39
C LYS A 4 9.91 15.88 13.61
N ASN A 5 10.29 16.35 14.82
CA ASN A 5 9.64 16.01 16.09
C ASN A 5 9.56 14.51 16.37
N GLU A 6 10.68 13.82 16.24
CA GLU A 6 10.79 12.36 16.43
C GLU A 6 11.56 11.98 17.70
N SER A 7 11.70 12.89 18.69
CA SER A 7 12.48 12.68 19.91
C SER A 7 12.08 11.42 20.69
N ALA A 8 10.81 11.01 20.57
CA ALA A 8 10.29 9.83 21.28
C ALA A 8 10.78 8.49 20.71
N ILE A 9 11.20 8.43 19.46
CA ILE A 9 11.49 7.18 18.74
C ILE A 9 12.84 7.16 18.04
N ILE A 10 13.43 8.32 17.74
CA ILE A 10 14.60 8.41 16.86
C ILE A 10 15.81 7.62 17.39
N ARG A 11 16.04 7.60 18.70
CA ARG A 11 17.16 6.85 19.27
C ARG A 11 17.04 5.35 18.99
N ASP A 12 15.86 4.78 19.22
CA ASP A 12 15.59 3.35 18.99
C ASP A 12 15.72 3.01 17.50
N THR A 13 15.27 3.90 16.61
CA THR A 13 15.43 3.76 15.16
C THR A 13 16.91 3.73 14.77
N LEU A 14 17.73 4.66 15.27
CA LEU A 14 19.15 4.71 14.97
C LEU A 14 19.89 3.49 15.54
N GLU A 15 19.55 3.02 16.73
CA GLU A 15 20.10 1.77 17.30
C GLU A 15 19.76 0.57 16.42
N ASN A 16 18.54 0.48 15.94
CA ASN A 16 18.11 -0.56 15.03
C ASN A 16 18.87 -0.52 13.69
N ILE A 17 19.06 0.65 13.10
CA ILE A 17 19.80 0.78 11.83
C ILE A 17 21.24 0.28 11.99
N ILE A 18 21.98 0.78 12.98
CA ILE A 18 23.41 0.40 13.15
C ILE A 18 23.61 -1.05 13.60
N ALA A 19 22.57 -1.70 14.17
CA ALA A 19 22.61 -3.11 14.46
C ALA A 19 22.54 -4.00 13.21
N HIS A 20 22.05 -3.48 12.09
CA HIS A 20 21.85 -4.22 10.85
C HIS A 20 22.73 -3.76 9.69
N VAL A 21 23.14 -2.50 9.70
CA VAL A 21 23.93 -1.90 8.61
C VAL A 21 25.13 -1.14 9.19
N PRO A 22 26.37 -1.46 8.76
CA PRO A 22 27.52 -0.64 9.11
C PRO A 22 27.39 0.72 8.42
N LEU A 23 27.53 1.80 9.19
CA LEU A 23 27.45 3.17 8.70
C LEU A 23 28.83 3.84 8.84
N ASP A 24 29.34 4.38 7.73
CA ASP A 24 30.59 5.18 7.72
C ASP A 24 30.31 6.66 7.99
N TYR A 25 29.12 7.14 7.64
CA TYR A 25 28.74 8.53 7.76
C TYR A 25 27.22 8.70 7.85
N TYR A 26 26.76 9.67 8.63
CA TYR A 26 25.34 10.01 8.67
C TYR A 26 25.05 11.40 8.12
N VAL A 27 23.92 11.56 7.43
CA VAL A 27 23.37 12.86 7.00
C VAL A 27 21.88 12.88 7.34
N ILE A 28 21.50 13.85 8.17
CA ILE A 28 20.13 14.04 8.59
C ILE A 28 19.71 15.48 8.35
N SER A 29 18.59 15.65 7.66
CA SER A 29 17.93 16.93 7.43
C SER A 29 16.79 17.06 8.43
N ASP A 30 16.94 17.97 9.39
CA ASP A 30 15.88 18.37 10.31
C ASP A 30 15.03 19.44 9.64
N THR A 31 13.75 19.14 9.46
CA THR A 31 12.80 19.98 8.73
C THR A 31 11.98 20.88 9.65
N GLY A 32 12.58 21.31 10.77
CA GLY A 32 12.02 22.22 11.73
C GLY A 32 11.42 21.54 12.94
N SER A 33 12.22 20.70 13.62
CA SER A 33 11.87 20.17 14.95
C SER A 33 11.89 21.30 15.99
N ASP A 34 10.93 21.27 16.90
CA ASP A 34 10.85 22.11 18.08
C ASP A 34 11.02 21.33 19.40
N ASP A 35 11.38 20.02 19.27
CA ASP A 35 11.72 19.14 20.37
C ASP A 35 13.23 18.78 20.36
N ASN A 36 13.67 17.84 21.19
CA ASN A 36 15.07 17.44 21.33
C ASN A 36 15.56 16.46 20.22
N THR A 37 14.87 16.33 19.10
CA THR A 37 15.23 15.37 18.04
C THR A 37 16.68 15.52 17.58
N ALA A 38 17.11 16.72 17.21
CA ALA A 38 18.45 16.96 16.71
C ALA A 38 19.55 16.68 17.77
N ASP A 39 19.29 17.06 19.03
CA ASP A 39 20.24 16.81 20.13
C ASP A 39 20.41 15.31 20.40
N ILE A 40 19.31 14.54 20.40
CA ILE A 40 19.34 13.07 20.58
C ILE A 40 20.14 12.41 19.45
N ILE A 41 19.94 12.82 18.20
CA ILE A 41 20.66 12.30 17.04
C ILE A 41 22.16 12.58 17.18
N LYS A 42 22.53 13.82 17.48
CA LYS A 42 23.93 14.22 17.64
C LYS A 42 24.59 13.41 18.75
N GLN A 43 23.98 13.36 19.93
CA GLN A 43 24.48 12.60 21.07
C GLN A 43 24.66 11.12 20.73
N PHE A 44 23.69 10.52 20.05
CA PHE A 44 23.75 9.11 19.66
C PHE A 44 24.97 8.79 18.78
N PHE A 45 25.18 9.56 17.72
CA PHE A 45 26.30 9.30 16.81
C PHE A 45 27.66 9.66 17.42
N ASP A 46 27.73 10.69 18.29
CA ASP A 46 28.92 11.00 19.08
C ASP A 46 29.29 9.81 20.01
N GLU A 47 28.30 9.20 20.70
CA GLU A 47 28.49 7.99 21.52
C GLU A 47 28.99 6.78 20.73
N LYS A 48 28.56 6.64 19.48
CA LYS A 48 28.97 5.52 18.60
C LYS A 48 30.26 5.80 17.80
N GLY A 49 30.78 7.02 17.84
CA GLY A 49 31.95 7.42 17.08
C GLY A 49 31.75 7.44 15.56
N ILE A 50 30.52 7.60 15.10
CA ILE A 50 30.17 7.67 13.67
C ILE A 50 30.12 9.14 13.28
N PRO A 51 30.97 9.60 12.33
CA PRO A 51 30.96 10.99 11.88
C PRO A 51 29.74 11.29 11.02
N GLY A 52 29.31 12.56 10.99
CA GLY A 52 28.20 12.98 10.12
C GLY A 52 27.74 14.42 10.37
N GLU A 53 26.61 14.74 9.80
CA GLU A 53 26.07 16.11 9.75
C GLU A 53 24.57 16.12 9.97
N ILE A 54 24.10 17.13 10.72
CA ILE A 54 22.68 17.49 10.83
C ILE A 54 22.53 18.86 10.16
N HIS A 55 21.61 18.92 9.20
CA HIS A 55 21.26 20.15 8.49
C HIS A 55 19.84 20.56 8.88
N HIS A 56 19.61 21.88 8.94
CA HIS A 56 18.30 22.46 9.20
C HIS A 56 17.75 23.00 7.88
N ASP A 57 16.86 22.24 7.25
CA ASP A 57 16.26 22.60 5.97
C ASP A 57 14.79 23.01 6.17
N GLU A 58 14.39 24.12 5.59
CA GLU A 58 12.99 24.53 5.63
C GLU A 58 12.10 23.47 4.94
N TRP A 59 10.96 23.16 5.58
CA TRP A 59 10.02 22.20 5.01
C TRP A 59 9.33 22.77 3.76
N VAL A 60 9.45 22.07 2.64
CA VAL A 60 8.73 22.36 1.38
C VAL A 60 7.80 21.21 1.04
N ASN A 61 8.34 20.03 0.77
CA ASN A 61 7.63 18.77 0.55
C ASN A 61 8.61 17.59 0.67
N PHE A 62 8.08 16.36 0.65
CA PHE A 62 8.91 15.17 0.86
C PHE A 62 10.05 15.04 -0.17
N ALA A 63 9.75 15.13 -1.48
CA ALA A 63 10.79 15.00 -2.49
C ALA A 63 11.83 16.10 -2.39
N HIS A 64 11.43 17.35 -2.18
CA HIS A 64 12.35 18.47 -2.01
C HIS A 64 13.30 18.22 -0.84
N ASN A 65 12.78 17.96 0.35
CA ASN A 65 13.61 17.79 1.54
C ASN A 65 14.48 16.52 1.49
N ARG A 66 13.99 15.42 0.86
CA ARG A 66 14.85 14.26 0.59
C ARG A 66 15.97 14.58 -0.42
N ASN A 67 15.72 15.43 -1.40
CA ASN A 67 16.74 15.89 -2.33
C ASN A 67 17.76 16.80 -1.66
N CYS A 68 17.36 17.67 -0.72
CA CYS A 68 18.29 18.44 0.11
C CYS A 68 19.20 17.50 0.92
N ALA A 69 18.62 16.50 1.60
CA ALA A 69 19.40 15.50 2.33
C ALA A 69 20.37 14.72 1.42
N LEU A 70 19.97 14.36 0.20
CA LEU A 70 20.87 13.73 -0.79
C LEU A 70 21.98 14.65 -1.22
N GLN A 71 21.70 15.94 -1.43
CA GLN A 71 22.70 16.93 -1.80
C GLN A 71 23.75 17.10 -0.69
N HIS A 72 23.34 17.16 0.57
CA HIS A 72 24.25 17.18 1.72
C HIS A 72 25.11 15.90 1.82
N ALA A 73 24.56 14.74 1.44
CA ALA A 73 25.26 13.47 1.44
C ALA A 73 26.25 13.31 0.29
N GLN A 74 26.18 14.13 -0.76
CA GLN A 74 26.98 13.97 -1.96
C GLN A 74 28.48 14.01 -1.65
N GLY A 75 29.23 13.01 -2.15
CA GLY A 75 30.69 12.90 -1.97
C GLY A 75 31.15 12.46 -0.58
N LYS A 76 30.24 12.08 0.32
CA LYS A 76 30.58 11.58 1.68
C LYS A 76 30.85 10.07 1.69
N THR A 77 30.07 9.30 0.93
CA THR A 77 30.17 7.85 0.83
C THR A 77 29.80 7.38 -0.59
N ASP A 78 30.11 6.14 -0.95
CA ASP A 78 29.79 5.58 -2.27
C ASP A 78 28.30 5.26 -2.44
N TYR A 79 27.62 4.91 -1.35
CA TYR A 79 26.20 4.57 -1.32
C TYR A 79 25.46 5.35 -0.23
N VAL A 80 24.19 5.58 -0.43
CA VAL A 80 23.26 6.09 0.57
C VAL A 80 22.20 5.06 0.89
N LEU A 81 21.95 4.86 2.18
CA LEU A 81 20.78 4.16 2.70
C LEU A 81 19.74 5.21 3.08
N ILE A 82 18.55 5.10 2.50
CA ILE A 82 17.40 5.94 2.84
C ILE A 82 16.54 5.22 3.85
N PHE A 83 16.27 5.87 4.97
CA PHE A 83 15.48 5.30 6.04
C PHE A 83 14.58 6.37 6.66
N ASP A 84 13.34 6.03 6.98
CA ASP A 84 12.42 6.94 7.65
C ASP A 84 12.59 6.82 9.17
N ALA A 85 12.26 7.90 9.90
CA ALA A 85 12.50 7.95 11.35
C ALA A 85 11.70 6.92 12.15
N ASP A 86 10.64 6.38 11.57
CA ASP A 86 9.77 5.37 12.17
C ASP A 86 9.82 4.00 11.45
N ASP A 87 10.74 3.83 10.49
CA ASP A 87 11.02 2.52 9.88
C ASP A 87 11.93 1.68 10.77
N ARG A 88 11.84 0.35 10.65
CA ARG A 88 12.62 -0.58 11.45
C ARG A 88 12.96 -1.85 10.68
N PHE A 89 14.22 -2.29 10.78
CA PHE A 89 14.61 -3.64 10.38
C PHE A 89 14.07 -4.67 11.39
N GLU A 90 13.52 -5.76 10.86
CA GLU A 90 13.15 -6.96 11.60
C GLU A 90 13.75 -8.18 10.92
N GLY A 91 14.23 -9.14 11.73
CA GLY A 91 14.90 -10.34 11.23
C GLY A 91 16.40 -10.14 11.00
N ASN A 92 16.99 -10.95 10.14
CA ASN A 92 18.42 -10.98 9.89
C ASN A 92 18.76 -10.35 8.53
N PHE A 93 18.92 -9.03 8.49
CA PHE A 93 19.41 -8.35 7.29
C PHE A 93 20.91 -8.55 7.13
N VAL A 94 21.33 -9.00 5.95
CA VAL A 94 22.75 -9.15 5.60
C VAL A 94 23.04 -8.29 4.38
N LEU A 95 23.88 -7.28 4.55
CA LEU A 95 24.36 -6.46 3.46
C LEU A 95 25.28 -7.31 2.55
N PRO A 96 25.17 -7.23 1.21
CA PRO A 96 26.11 -7.89 0.31
C PRO A 96 27.56 -7.48 0.61
N GLU A 97 28.49 -8.43 0.56
CA GLU A 97 29.94 -8.18 0.81
C GLU A 97 30.50 -7.13 -0.14
N GLU A 98 30.05 -7.13 -1.41
CA GLU A 98 30.39 -6.12 -2.39
C GLU A 98 29.12 -5.47 -2.97
N LEU A 99 29.11 -4.15 -2.97
CA LEU A 99 28.05 -3.36 -3.59
C LEU A 99 28.46 -2.98 -5.01
N THR A 100 27.93 -3.70 -5.99
CA THR A 100 28.25 -3.54 -7.42
C THR A 100 27.14 -2.89 -8.24
N SER A 101 25.89 -2.96 -7.76
CA SER A 101 24.71 -2.41 -8.44
C SER A 101 24.54 -0.92 -8.18
N ASP A 102 23.87 -0.21 -9.08
CA ASP A 102 23.59 1.21 -8.90
C ASP A 102 22.47 1.42 -7.88
N ARG A 103 21.50 0.48 -7.78
CA ARG A 103 20.33 0.55 -6.92
C ARG A 103 19.99 -0.80 -6.32
N TYR A 104 19.60 -0.78 -5.04
CA TYR A 104 19.17 -1.96 -4.30
C TYR A 104 17.75 -1.77 -3.76
N TYR A 105 16.93 -2.80 -3.97
CA TYR A 105 15.60 -2.90 -3.39
C TYR A 105 15.64 -3.76 -2.13
N LEU A 106 15.14 -3.24 -1.04
CA LEU A 106 14.97 -3.97 0.21
C LEU A 106 13.52 -4.45 0.37
N ARG A 107 13.34 -5.53 1.11
CA ARG A 107 12.02 -6.11 1.42
C ARG A 107 11.33 -5.24 2.46
N MET A 108 10.13 -4.79 2.13
CA MET A 108 9.24 -4.05 3.02
C MET A 108 8.09 -4.95 3.45
N ALA A 109 7.57 -4.75 4.66
CA ALA A 109 6.33 -5.35 5.13
C ALA A 109 5.50 -4.35 5.94
N ASN A 110 4.19 -4.53 5.96
CA ASN A 110 3.28 -3.65 6.71
C ASN A 110 3.12 -4.09 8.18
N SER A 111 3.68 -5.24 8.57
CA SER A 111 3.61 -5.78 9.93
C SER A 111 4.73 -6.78 10.17
N VAL A 112 5.02 -7.05 11.45
CA VAL A 112 5.98 -8.08 11.89
C VAL A 112 5.63 -9.50 11.44
N THR A 113 4.40 -9.75 11.04
CA THR A 113 3.97 -11.05 10.49
C THR A 113 4.36 -11.26 9.04
N GLY A 114 5.01 -10.29 8.39
CA GLY A 114 5.41 -10.35 6.99
C GLY A 114 4.23 -10.32 6.01
N ALA A 115 3.06 -9.82 6.43
CA ALA A 115 1.94 -9.62 5.53
C ALA A 115 2.23 -8.51 4.51
N ASN A 116 1.80 -8.69 3.27
CA ASN A 116 1.97 -7.72 2.18
C ASN A 116 3.43 -7.31 1.93
N VAL A 117 4.27 -8.30 1.62
CA VAL A 117 5.69 -8.06 1.29
C VAL A 117 5.83 -7.46 -0.10
N TYR A 118 6.59 -6.38 -0.18
CA TYR A 118 6.96 -5.74 -1.45
C TYR A 118 8.41 -5.25 -1.40
N PHE A 119 8.94 -4.81 -2.54
CA PHE A 119 10.29 -4.27 -2.63
C PHE A 119 10.27 -2.77 -2.87
N ARG A 120 11.06 -2.02 -2.08
CA ARG A 120 11.23 -0.57 -2.22
C ARG A 120 12.71 -0.24 -2.39
N THR A 121 13.02 0.72 -3.24
CA THR A 121 14.37 1.30 -3.33
C THR A 121 14.70 2.01 -2.02
N LEU A 122 15.66 1.46 -1.27
CA LEU A 122 16.16 2.08 -0.03
C LEU A 122 17.66 2.32 -0.06
N MET A 123 18.40 1.77 -1.03
CA MET A 123 19.84 2.01 -1.14
C MET A 123 20.23 2.21 -2.60
N PHE A 124 21.11 3.19 -2.87
CA PHE A 124 21.62 3.47 -4.21
C PHE A 124 22.95 4.24 -4.17
N ARG A 125 23.67 4.27 -5.32
CA ARG A 125 24.93 5.01 -5.46
C ARG A 125 24.75 6.49 -5.18
N ASN A 126 25.72 7.06 -4.47
CA ASN A 126 25.76 8.47 -4.11
C ASN A 126 26.54 9.30 -5.15
N ASP A 127 26.25 9.09 -6.43
CA ASP A 127 26.94 9.74 -7.57
C ASP A 127 26.10 10.84 -8.25
N GLY A 128 24.99 11.24 -7.63
CA GLY A 128 24.05 12.23 -8.18
C GLY A 128 23.14 11.69 -9.28
N SER A 129 23.19 10.38 -9.56
CA SER A 129 22.34 9.74 -10.59
C SER A 129 20.89 9.60 -10.18
N PHE A 130 20.60 9.63 -8.89
CA PHE A 130 19.27 9.41 -8.34
C PHE A 130 18.74 10.68 -7.69
N TYR A 131 17.42 10.85 -7.74
CA TYR A 131 16.72 11.98 -7.12
C TYR A 131 15.27 11.59 -6.80
N TRP A 132 14.65 12.34 -5.89
CA TRP A 132 13.27 12.12 -5.49
C TRP A 132 12.30 12.97 -6.31
N ARG A 133 11.16 12.39 -6.66
CA ARG A 133 10.04 13.06 -7.32
C ARG A 133 8.72 12.81 -6.59
N GLY A 134 7.82 13.78 -6.73
CA GLY A 134 6.49 13.75 -6.14
C GLY A 134 6.44 14.47 -4.79
N VAL A 135 5.45 15.36 -4.63
CA VAL A 135 5.29 16.16 -3.40
C VAL A 135 4.96 15.32 -2.18
N LEU A 136 4.27 14.19 -2.42
CA LEU A 136 3.87 13.17 -1.45
C LEU A 136 3.77 11.83 -2.18
N HIS A 137 3.96 10.70 -1.46
CA HIS A 137 4.16 9.38 -2.06
C HIS A 137 5.30 9.41 -3.09
N GLU A 138 6.34 10.12 -2.72
CA GLU A 138 7.53 10.34 -3.51
C GLU A 138 8.25 9.02 -3.82
N PHE A 139 8.95 9.02 -4.93
CA PHE A 139 9.73 7.88 -5.39
C PHE A 139 11.09 8.31 -5.91
N VAL A 140 12.02 7.35 -5.94
CA VAL A 140 13.37 7.59 -6.47
C VAL A 140 13.34 7.41 -7.98
N GLU A 141 13.77 8.43 -8.70
CA GLU A 141 13.96 8.42 -10.13
C GLU A 141 15.46 8.51 -10.47
N GLN A 142 15.80 8.17 -11.71
CA GLN A 142 17.18 8.12 -12.18
C GLN A 142 17.41 9.06 -13.37
N ARG A 143 18.58 9.69 -13.41
CA ARG A 143 19.03 10.52 -14.54
C ARG A 143 19.69 9.69 -15.63
N LYS A 144 20.28 8.53 -15.28
CA LYS A 144 20.93 7.61 -16.21
C LYS A 144 19.90 6.82 -17.00
N LYS A 145 20.16 6.56 -18.29
CA LYS A 145 19.29 5.72 -19.13
C LYS A 145 19.32 4.25 -18.72
N THR A 146 20.45 3.77 -18.22
CA THR A 146 20.65 2.38 -17.81
C THR A 146 21.14 2.36 -16.38
N VAL A 147 20.50 1.54 -15.54
CA VAL A 147 20.79 1.35 -14.12
C VAL A 147 20.83 -0.13 -13.84
N VAL A 148 21.90 -0.59 -13.17
CA VAL A 148 21.99 -1.96 -12.66
C VAL A 148 21.26 -2.04 -11.33
N GLU A 149 20.25 -2.90 -11.26
CA GLU A 149 19.37 -3.04 -10.10
C GLU A 149 19.48 -4.42 -9.47
N GLN A 150 19.43 -4.48 -8.16
CA GLN A 150 19.45 -5.73 -7.42
C GLN A 150 18.42 -5.71 -6.28
N LYS A 151 17.73 -6.84 -6.08
CA LYS A 151 16.91 -7.08 -4.89
C LYS A 151 17.74 -7.80 -3.85
N ILE A 152 17.75 -7.31 -2.61
CA ILE A 152 18.36 -8.01 -1.49
C ILE A 152 17.30 -8.93 -0.88
N PHE A 153 17.53 -10.23 -1.00
CA PHE A 153 16.69 -11.27 -0.41
C PHE A 153 17.26 -11.69 0.95
N GLY A 154 16.45 -12.28 1.80
CA GLY A 154 16.87 -12.78 3.11
C GLY A 154 15.69 -12.94 4.06
N ASP A 155 15.98 -13.37 5.27
CA ASP A 155 15.01 -13.52 6.36
C ASP A 155 14.92 -12.22 7.17
N TYR A 156 14.49 -11.16 6.50
CA TYR A 156 14.33 -9.83 7.09
C TYR A 156 13.20 -9.07 6.40
N TYR A 157 12.74 -8.03 7.07
CA TYR A 157 11.88 -6.98 6.50
C TYR A 157 12.27 -5.62 7.04
N VAL A 158 12.04 -4.57 6.26
CA VAL A 158 11.92 -3.21 6.78
C VAL A 158 10.43 -2.96 7.00
N ILE A 159 10.04 -2.74 8.24
CA ILE A 159 8.66 -2.46 8.61
C ILE A 159 8.49 -0.96 8.60
N SER A 160 7.53 -0.48 7.80
CA SER A 160 7.13 0.92 7.80
C SER A 160 6.31 1.20 9.05
N GLY A 161 6.84 2.03 9.93
CA GLY A 161 6.21 2.41 11.18
C GLY A 161 5.03 3.37 10.95
N ARG A 162 4.17 3.46 11.97
CA ARG A 162 3.11 4.47 12.07
C ARG A 162 3.19 5.21 13.40
N PHE A 163 4.40 5.25 13.98
CA PHE A 163 4.66 5.82 15.30
C PHE A 163 5.19 7.25 15.23
N GLY A 164 5.57 7.73 14.06
CA GLY A 164 6.06 9.08 13.82
C GLY A 164 5.04 10.17 14.20
N ALA A 165 5.54 11.37 14.49
CA ALA A 165 4.72 12.51 14.94
C ALA A 165 3.57 12.83 13.98
N ARG A 166 3.79 12.71 12.66
CA ARG A 166 2.78 12.95 11.64
C ARG A 166 1.61 11.97 11.69
N SER A 167 1.85 10.72 12.09
CA SER A 167 0.80 9.69 12.17
C SER A 167 -0.21 9.95 13.30
N LYS A 168 0.12 10.81 14.26
CA LYS A 168 -0.75 11.21 15.37
C LYS A 168 -1.73 12.34 14.99
N ASN A 169 -1.55 12.98 13.84
CA ASN A 169 -2.43 14.04 13.38
C ASN A 169 -3.72 13.46 12.77
N PRO A 170 -4.91 13.68 13.36
CA PRO A 170 -6.17 13.16 12.85
C PRO A 170 -6.57 13.75 11.49
N GLN A 171 -6.01 14.92 11.12
CA GLN A 171 -6.26 15.56 9.83
C GLN A 171 -5.22 15.22 8.77
N LYS A 172 -4.31 14.28 9.06
CA LYS A 172 -3.21 13.93 8.16
C LYS A 172 -3.70 13.67 6.73
N TYR A 173 -4.66 12.78 6.57
CA TYR A 173 -5.13 12.37 5.24
C TYR A 173 -5.83 13.49 4.49
N PHE A 174 -6.57 14.34 5.19
CA PHE A 174 -7.16 15.52 4.57
C PHE A 174 -6.10 16.51 4.08
N GLN A 175 -5.06 16.76 4.90
CA GLN A 175 -3.94 17.63 4.51
C GLN A 175 -3.15 17.02 3.34
N ASP A 176 -2.95 15.68 3.34
CA ASP A 176 -2.32 14.96 2.25
C ASP A 176 -3.09 15.14 0.94
N ALA A 177 -4.42 15.00 0.98
CA ALA A 177 -5.27 15.23 -0.17
C ALA A 177 -5.13 16.65 -0.73
N GLN A 178 -5.09 17.67 0.14
CA GLN A 178 -4.94 19.08 -0.29
C GLN A 178 -3.59 19.34 -0.96
N VAL A 179 -2.49 18.77 -0.43
CA VAL A 179 -1.17 18.88 -1.02
C VAL A 179 -1.11 18.24 -2.40
N LEU A 180 -1.66 17.04 -2.54
CA LEU A 180 -1.70 16.29 -3.80
C LEU A 180 -2.63 16.97 -4.83
N GLU A 181 -3.79 17.48 -4.40
CA GLU A 181 -4.72 18.23 -5.24
C GLU A 181 -4.05 19.48 -5.81
N LYS A 182 -3.32 20.25 -5.00
CA LYS A 182 -2.56 21.40 -5.46
C LYS A 182 -1.48 21.00 -6.48
N ALA A 183 -0.77 19.90 -6.21
CA ALA A 183 0.27 19.41 -7.12
C ALA A 183 -0.31 18.92 -8.46
N PHE A 184 -1.48 18.30 -8.48
CA PHE A 184 -2.17 17.89 -9.69
C PHE A 184 -2.44 19.05 -10.66
N TYR A 185 -2.69 20.24 -10.14
CA TYR A 185 -2.92 21.44 -10.95
C TYR A 185 -1.65 22.26 -11.21
N SER A 186 -0.50 21.86 -10.64
CA SER A 186 0.78 22.50 -10.91
C SER A 186 1.34 22.09 -12.27
N PRO A 187 1.92 23.02 -13.05
CA PRO A 187 2.60 22.69 -14.30
C PRO A 187 3.95 21.99 -14.10
N GLU A 188 4.50 21.99 -12.88
CA GLU A 188 5.87 21.49 -12.59
C GLU A 188 5.99 19.98 -12.78
N ASP A 189 4.93 19.22 -12.44
CA ASP A 189 4.90 17.75 -12.46
C ASP A 189 3.75 17.24 -13.36
N GLU A 190 3.62 17.78 -14.56
CA GLU A 190 2.56 17.45 -15.53
C GLU A 190 2.47 15.93 -15.79
N ASP A 191 3.62 15.26 -15.85
CA ASP A 191 3.73 13.82 -16.08
C ASP A 191 3.40 12.96 -14.85
N LEU A 192 3.16 13.57 -13.67
CA LEU A 192 2.74 12.88 -12.45
C LEU A 192 1.24 13.05 -12.14
N LYS A 193 0.47 13.65 -13.04
CA LYS A 193 -0.97 13.91 -12.81
C LYS A 193 -1.79 12.65 -12.51
N ASP A 194 -1.52 11.55 -13.18
CA ASP A 194 -2.19 10.28 -12.93
C ASP A 194 -1.89 9.80 -11.50
N ARG A 195 -0.63 9.85 -11.07
CA ARG A 195 -0.20 9.52 -9.72
C ARG A 195 -0.84 10.43 -8.68
N TYR A 196 -0.82 11.74 -8.89
CA TYR A 196 -1.42 12.68 -7.96
C TYR A 196 -2.94 12.50 -7.86
N ALA A 197 -3.64 12.26 -8.96
CA ALA A 197 -5.07 11.96 -8.93
C ALA A 197 -5.37 10.70 -8.10
N PHE A 198 -4.56 9.64 -8.28
CA PHE A 198 -4.72 8.39 -7.56
C PHE A 198 -4.55 8.55 -6.05
N TYR A 199 -3.46 9.17 -5.63
CA TYR A 199 -3.19 9.36 -4.20
C TYR A 199 -4.08 10.43 -3.55
N THR A 200 -4.55 11.44 -4.31
CA THR A 200 -5.58 12.38 -3.83
C THR A 200 -6.87 11.63 -3.51
N ALA A 201 -7.31 10.74 -4.42
CA ALA A 201 -8.50 9.92 -4.18
C ALA A 201 -8.37 9.05 -2.94
N GLN A 202 -7.23 8.36 -2.78
CA GLN A 202 -6.97 7.54 -1.59
C GLN A 202 -6.96 8.38 -0.30
N SER A 203 -6.30 9.54 -0.33
CA SER A 203 -6.22 10.43 0.83
C SER A 203 -7.58 10.98 1.24
N TYR A 204 -8.44 11.35 0.29
CA TYR A 204 -9.82 11.74 0.61
C TYR A 204 -10.64 10.56 1.15
N ARG A 205 -10.48 9.35 0.61
CA ARG A 205 -11.11 8.14 1.15
C ARG A 205 -10.69 7.88 2.59
N ASP A 206 -9.39 7.96 2.87
CA ASP A 206 -8.82 7.69 4.20
C ASP A 206 -9.12 8.83 5.20
N ALA A 207 -9.60 9.98 4.70
CA ALA A 207 -10.17 11.08 5.49
C ALA A 207 -11.70 11.01 5.62
N ASP A 208 -12.34 9.89 5.24
CA ASP A 208 -13.79 9.66 5.21
C ASP A 208 -14.59 10.68 4.36
N MET A 209 -13.93 11.33 3.39
CA MET A 209 -14.52 12.28 2.45
C MET A 209 -14.90 11.58 1.14
N TYR A 210 -15.85 10.66 1.21
CA TYR A 210 -16.15 9.68 0.16
C TYR A 210 -16.58 10.31 -1.16
N GLU A 211 -17.38 11.37 -1.15
CA GLU A 211 -17.81 12.06 -2.38
C GLU A 211 -16.61 12.66 -3.11
N LYS A 212 -15.68 13.31 -2.40
CA LYS A 212 -14.45 13.82 -2.99
C LYS A 212 -13.54 12.70 -3.49
N ALA A 213 -13.43 11.60 -2.75
CA ALA A 213 -12.67 10.44 -3.19
C ALA A 213 -13.22 9.89 -4.52
N ILE A 214 -14.54 9.77 -4.67
CA ILE A 214 -15.22 9.34 -5.90
C ILE A 214 -14.86 10.27 -7.07
N GLU A 215 -14.95 11.60 -6.87
CA GLU A 215 -14.57 12.57 -7.90
C GLU A 215 -13.12 12.39 -8.37
N TRP A 216 -12.19 12.17 -7.44
CA TRP A 216 -10.78 12.01 -7.77
C TRP A 216 -10.46 10.63 -8.36
N TYR A 217 -11.11 9.55 -7.92
CA TYR A 217 -11.01 8.26 -8.60
C TYR A 217 -11.56 8.32 -10.04
N ALA A 218 -12.64 9.06 -10.28
CA ALA A 218 -13.17 9.28 -11.62
C ALA A 218 -12.18 10.06 -12.50
N LYS A 219 -11.54 11.12 -11.96
CA LYS A 219 -10.45 11.83 -12.65
C LYS A 219 -9.31 10.88 -13.00
N ARG A 220 -8.86 10.04 -12.02
CA ARG A 220 -7.80 9.05 -12.25
C ARG A 220 -8.17 8.08 -13.37
N ALA A 221 -9.36 7.52 -13.35
CA ALA A 221 -9.82 6.57 -14.35
C ALA A 221 -9.84 7.19 -15.75
N ASN A 222 -10.26 8.46 -15.87
CA ASN A 222 -10.34 9.18 -17.14
C ASN A 222 -8.97 9.53 -17.74
N LEU A 223 -7.90 9.63 -16.93
CA LEU A 223 -6.54 9.88 -17.40
C LEU A 223 -5.95 8.67 -18.15
N GLY A 224 -6.47 7.46 -17.91
CA GLY A 224 -5.94 6.26 -18.55
C GLY A 224 -4.56 5.86 -17.97
N GLY A 225 -3.66 5.37 -18.82
CA GLY A 225 -2.32 4.96 -18.40
C GLY A 225 -2.30 3.58 -17.75
N TRP A 226 -1.74 3.45 -16.54
CA TRP A 226 -1.59 2.15 -15.90
C TRP A 226 -2.96 1.51 -15.57
N TYR A 227 -3.28 0.46 -16.30
CA TYR A 227 -4.59 -0.19 -16.25
C TYR A 227 -4.99 -0.73 -14.86
N GLU A 228 -4.04 -1.10 -14.02
CA GLU A 228 -4.35 -1.58 -12.67
C GLU A 228 -4.85 -0.44 -11.75
N GLU A 229 -4.27 0.75 -11.85
CA GLU A 229 -4.78 1.93 -11.14
C GLU A 229 -6.14 2.37 -11.67
N VAL A 230 -6.37 2.29 -12.99
CA VAL A 230 -7.69 2.60 -13.59
C VAL A 230 -8.74 1.63 -13.07
N TYR A 231 -8.48 0.31 -13.13
CA TYR A 231 -9.39 -0.70 -12.58
C TYR A 231 -9.67 -0.47 -11.10
N TYR A 232 -8.62 -0.28 -10.31
CA TYR A 232 -8.77 -0.04 -8.87
C TYR A 232 -9.61 1.20 -8.59
N SER A 233 -9.42 2.26 -9.36
CA SER A 233 -10.22 3.48 -9.25
C SER A 233 -11.69 3.23 -9.55
N LEU A 234 -12.01 2.51 -10.62
CA LEU A 234 -13.39 2.13 -10.96
C LEU A 234 -14.03 1.26 -9.86
N LEU A 235 -13.29 0.29 -9.34
CA LEU A 235 -13.74 -0.54 -8.23
C LEU A 235 -14.01 0.29 -6.98
N GLN A 236 -13.10 1.20 -6.60
CA GLN A 236 -13.25 2.06 -5.43
C GLN A 236 -14.46 3.00 -5.54
N ILE A 237 -14.75 3.54 -6.71
CA ILE A 237 -15.98 4.32 -6.93
C ILE A 237 -17.21 3.50 -6.54
N ALA A 238 -17.29 2.26 -7.02
CA ALA A 238 -18.42 1.37 -6.70
C ALA A 238 -18.49 1.05 -5.20
N LEU A 239 -17.35 0.75 -4.57
CA LEU A 239 -17.29 0.43 -3.14
C LEU A 239 -17.69 1.63 -2.26
N LEU A 240 -17.21 2.83 -2.58
CA LEU A 240 -17.59 4.04 -1.88
C LEU A 240 -19.07 4.40 -2.08
N LYS A 241 -19.64 4.12 -3.24
CA LYS A 241 -21.10 4.25 -3.47
C LYS A 241 -21.90 3.26 -2.61
N ILE A 242 -21.37 2.06 -2.35
CA ILE A 242 -21.97 1.12 -1.40
C ILE A 242 -21.95 1.71 0.01
N GLU A 243 -20.83 2.26 0.46
CA GLU A 243 -20.70 2.90 1.79
C GLU A 243 -21.66 4.09 1.94
N LEU A 244 -21.89 4.84 0.86
CA LEU A 244 -22.87 5.95 0.81
C LEU A 244 -24.32 5.49 0.62
N ASN A 245 -24.59 4.18 0.66
CA ASN A 245 -25.94 3.59 0.47
C ASN A 245 -26.61 4.03 -0.85
N ALA A 246 -25.83 4.12 -1.93
CA ALA A 246 -26.36 4.43 -3.27
C ALA A 246 -27.33 3.35 -3.75
N PRO A 247 -28.26 3.67 -4.67
CA PRO A 247 -29.19 2.70 -5.26
C PRO A 247 -28.48 1.51 -5.88
N LEU A 248 -29.07 0.30 -5.72
CA LEU A 248 -28.49 -0.95 -6.19
C LEU A 248 -28.15 -0.94 -7.68
N ASP A 249 -28.99 -0.35 -8.52
CA ASP A 249 -28.79 -0.25 -9.96
C ASP A 249 -27.57 0.60 -10.31
N GLU A 250 -27.31 1.72 -9.59
CA GLU A 250 -26.09 2.51 -9.72
C GLU A 250 -24.85 1.68 -9.36
N VAL A 251 -24.87 1.02 -8.21
CA VAL A 251 -23.77 0.16 -7.72
C VAL A 251 -23.50 -0.98 -8.71
N GLN A 252 -24.56 -1.64 -9.20
CA GLN A 252 -24.46 -2.73 -10.18
C GLN A 252 -23.78 -2.26 -11.45
N ASN A 253 -24.18 -1.12 -12.01
CA ASN A 253 -23.59 -0.58 -13.23
C ASN A 253 -22.11 -0.24 -13.05
N LEU A 254 -21.71 0.34 -11.91
CA LEU A 254 -20.32 0.66 -11.60
C LEU A 254 -19.44 -0.60 -11.44
N LEU A 255 -19.95 -1.64 -10.75
CA LEU A 255 -19.22 -2.89 -10.59
C LEU A 255 -19.07 -3.64 -11.92
N LEU A 256 -20.09 -3.62 -12.77
CA LEU A 256 -20.03 -4.20 -14.11
C LEU A 256 -19.06 -3.42 -15.01
N ALA A 257 -19.02 -2.08 -14.93
CA ALA A 257 -18.05 -1.26 -15.65
C ALA A 257 -16.61 -1.58 -15.23
N ALA A 258 -16.36 -1.77 -13.93
CA ALA A 258 -15.05 -2.21 -13.44
C ALA A 258 -14.68 -3.61 -13.97
N TYR A 259 -15.63 -4.54 -13.97
CA TYR A 259 -15.41 -5.87 -14.55
C TYR A 259 -15.13 -5.84 -16.05
N GLU A 260 -15.91 -5.10 -16.81
CA GLU A 260 -15.71 -4.95 -18.27
C GLU A 260 -14.34 -4.37 -18.60
N TYR A 261 -13.86 -3.43 -17.77
CA TYR A 261 -12.53 -2.85 -17.94
C TYR A 261 -11.40 -3.86 -17.66
N ARG A 262 -11.57 -4.74 -16.65
CA ARG A 262 -10.53 -5.71 -16.24
C ARG A 262 -11.13 -7.08 -15.90
N PRO A 263 -11.58 -7.89 -16.89
CA PRO A 263 -12.36 -9.12 -16.64
C PRO A 263 -11.58 -10.24 -15.96
N GLN A 264 -10.24 -10.16 -15.90
CA GLN A 264 -9.42 -11.08 -15.12
C GLN A 264 -9.35 -10.76 -13.62
N ARG A 265 -10.06 -9.73 -13.14
CA ARG A 265 -10.19 -9.36 -11.74
C ARG A 265 -11.55 -9.79 -11.21
N ALA A 266 -11.56 -10.69 -10.23
CA ALA A 266 -12.78 -11.28 -9.67
C ALA A 266 -13.50 -10.36 -8.67
N GLU A 267 -12.81 -9.37 -8.10
CA GLU A 267 -13.30 -8.56 -6.98
C GLU A 267 -14.60 -7.83 -7.30
N SER A 268 -14.71 -7.23 -8.49
CA SER A 268 -15.95 -6.52 -8.89
C SER A 268 -17.17 -7.45 -8.96
N LEU A 269 -17.02 -8.64 -9.52
CA LEU A 269 -18.14 -9.64 -9.57
C LEU A 269 -18.46 -10.21 -8.19
N TYR A 270 -17.45 -10.41 -7.34
CA TYR A 270 -17.67 -10.81 -5.94
C TYR A 270 -18.51 -9.76 -5.19
N HIS A 271 -18.13 -8.49 -5.26
CA HIS A 271 -18.87 -7.41 -4.62
C HIS A 271 -20.29 -7.28 -5.20
N LEU A 272 -20.45 -7.45 -6.51
CA LEU A 272 -21.76 -7.44 -7.16
C LEU A 272 -22.64 -8.58 -6.64
N ALA A 273 -22.14 -9.81 -6.61
CA ALA A 273 -22.87 -10.96 -6.09
C ALA A 273 -23.33 -10.72 -4.65
N ARG A 274 -22.44 -10.21 -3.81
CA ARG A 274 -22.75 -9.87 -2.43
C ARG A 274 -23.84 -8.81 -2.31
N GLN A 275 -23.78 -7.72 -3.09
CA GLN A 275 -24.79 -6.66 -3.06
C GLN A 275 -26.15 -7.18 -3.54
N LEU A 276 -26.20 -7.96 -4.61
CA LEU A 276 -27.41 -8.57 -5.11
C LEU A 276 -28.06 -9.50 -4.08
N ARG A 277 -27.26 -10.31 -3.38
CA ARG A 277 -27.77 -11.18 -2.29
C ARG A 277 -28.34 -10.35 -1.13
N LEU A 278 -27.67 -9.30 -0.71
CA LEU A 278 -28.13 -8.41 0.37
C LEU A 278 -29.44 -7.67 0.03
N HIS A 279 -29.76 -7.56 -1.26
CA HIS A 279 -31.01 -6.97 -1.77
C HIS A 279 -32.01 -8.03 -2.30
N ASP A 280 -31.92 -9.27 -1.82
CA ASP A 280 -32.83 -10.39 -2.17
C ASP A 280 -32.87 -10.75 -3.67
N LYS A 281 -31.86 -10.33 -4.46
CA LYS A 281 -31.71 -10.71 -5.87
C LYS A 281 -30.90 -12.01 -6.02
N ILE A 282 -31.31 -13.03 -5.30
CA ILE A 282 -30.52 -14.28 -5.10
C ILE A 282 -30.13 -14.97 -6.41
N LYS A 283 -31.06 -15.05 -7.40
CA LYS A 283 -30.75 -15.72 -8.68
C LYS A 283 -29.63 -15.01 -9.43
N LEU A 284 -29.61 -13.68 -9.41
CA LEU A 284 -28.53 -12.89 -9.99
C LEU A 284 -27.24 -13.03 -9.18
N ALA A 285 -27.33 -12.98 -7.85
CA ALA A 285 -26.19 -13.22 -6.96
C ALA A 285 -25.50 -14.55 -7.27
N TYR A 286 -26.27 -15.63 -7.45
CA TYR A 286 -25.76 -16.95 -7.83
C TYR A 286 -24.97 -16.92 -9.15
N ILE A 287 -25.52 -16.25 -10.18
CA ILE A 287 -24.86 -16.13 -11.49
C ILE A 287 -23.51 -15.43 -11.36
N TYR A 288 -23.48 -14.26 -10.71
CA TYR A 288 -22.27 -13.47 -10.59
C TYR A 288 -21.25 -14.07 -9.61
N ALA A 289 -21.70 -14.73 -8.53
CA ALA A 289 -20.81 -15.46 -7.64
C ALA A 289 -20.12 -16.62 -8.37
N ASN A 290 -20.86 -17.37 -9.19
CA ASN A 290 -20.31 -18.46 -10.00
C ASN A 290 -19.30 -17.95 -11.02
N ALA A 291 -19.60 -16.82 -11.68
CA ALA A 291 -18.66 -16.16 -12.58
C ALA A 291 -17.37 -15.70 -11.83
N ALA A 292 -17.50 -15.10 -10.65
CA ALA A 292 -16.36 -14.67 -9.85
C ALA A 292 -15.45 -15.84 -9.45
N VAL A 293 -16.02 -16.97 -9.02
CA VAL A 293 -15.28 -18.20 -8.64
C VAL A 293 -14.53 -18.79 -9.84
N SER A 294 -15.05 -18.61 -11.05
CA SER A 294 -14.42 -19.12 -12.28
C SER A 294 -13.20 -18.32 -12.74
N ILE A 295 -12.95 -17.14 -12.17
CA ILE A 295 -11.80 -16.31 -12.51
C ILE A 295 -10.60 -16.76 -11.66
N PRO A 296 -9.48 -17.19 -12.28
CA PRO A 296 -8.29 -17.57 -11.54
C PRO A 296 -7.62 -16.35 -10.91
N LEU A 297 -6.73 -16.58 -9.92
CA LEU A 297 -5.93 -15.51 -9.34
C LEU A 297 -5.21 -14.73 -10.43
N THR A 298 -5.39 -13.42 -10.44
CA THR A 298 -4.77 -12.52 -11.41
C THR A 298 -3.25 -12.41 -11.20
N LYS A 299 -2.54 -12.01 -12.27
CA LYS A 299 -1.12 -11.64 -12.20
C LYS A 299 -0.89 -10.16 -11.89
N ASP A 300 -1.96 -9.39 -11.71
CA ASP A 300 -1.89 -8.01 -11.28
C ASP A 300 -1.23 -7.89 -9.90
N ILE A 301 -0.61 -6.75 -9.65
CA ILE A 301 0.12 -6.50 -8.41
C ILE A 301 -0.51 -5.42 -7.55
N LEU A 302 -1.35 -4.54 -8.12
CA LEU A 302 -1.90 -3.41 -7.39
C LEU A 302 -3.15 -3.83 -6.60
N PHE A 303 -3.06 -3.83 -5.28
CA PHE A 303 -4.15 -4.01 -4.33
C PHE A 303 -5.11 -5.16 -4.67
N VAL A 304 -4.55 -6.33 -5.02
CA VAL A 304 -5.34 -7.54 -5.24
C VAL A 304 -5.85 -8.07 -3.91
N ASP A 305 -7.18 -8.22 -3.77
CA ASP A 305 -7.76 -8.91 -2.61
C ASP A 305 -7.68 -10.43 -2.80
N HIS A 306 -6.55 -11.02 -2.39
CA HIS A 306 -6.31 -12.46 -2.47
C HIS A 306 -7.43 -13.27 -1.82
N SER A 307 -8.04 -12.76 -0.75
CA SER A 307 -9.12 -13.47 -0.04
C SER A 307 -10.38 -13.69 -0.88
N VAL A 308 -10.60 -12.86 -1.92
CA VAL A 308 -11.70 -13.06 -2.88
C VAL A 308 -11.47 -14.35 -3.66
N TYR A 309 -10.26 -14.61 -4.12
CA TYR A 309 -9.90 -15.80 -4.90
C TYR A 309 -9.77 -17.04 -4.01
N GLU A 310 -9.28 -16.86 -2.79
CA GLU A 310 -9.04 -17.96 -1.87
C GLU A 310 -10.36 -18.51 -1.27
N TRP A 311 -11.29 -17.65 -0.87
CA TRP A 311 -12.49 -18.11 -0.16
C TRP A 311 -13.74 -17.23 -0.27
N LYS A 312 -13.66 -15.89 -0.35
CA LYS A 312 -14.84 -15.00 -0.26
C LYS A 312 -15.83 -15.21 -1.40
N ALA A 313 -15.35 -15.39 -2.65
CA ALA A 313 -16.23 -15.63 -3.79
C ALA A 313 -16.94 -17.00 -3.66
N LYS A 314 -16.26 -18.03 -3.17
CA LYS A 314 -16.83 -19.35 -2.89
C LYS A 314 -17.88 -19.31 -1.79
N ASP A 315 -17.67 -18.49 -0.77
CA ASP A 315 -18.66 -18.27 0.29
C ASP A 315 -19.95 -17.64 -0.25
N GLU A 316 -19.85 -16.58 -1.06
CA GLU A 316 -21.02 -15.97 -1.70
C GLU A 316 -21.75 -16.96 -2.62
N LEU A 317 -21.01 -17.80 -3.34
CA LEU A 317 -21.57 -18.85 -4.18
C LEU A 317 -22.28 -19.91 -3.35
N ALA A 318 -21.67 -20.36 -2.24
CA ALA A 318 -22.27 -21.36 -1.37
C ALA A 318 -23.62 -20.90 -0.79
N VAL A 319 -23.68 -19.67 -0.28
CA VAL A 319 -24.90 -19.06 0.24
C VAL A 319 -25.95 -18.93 -0.86
N SER A 320 -25.57 -18.40 -2.02
CA SER A 320 -26.52 -18.23 -3.14
C SER A 320 -27.03 -19.56 -3.68
N ALA A 321 -26.18 -20.60 -3.75
CA ALA A 321 -26.51 -21.94 -4.18
C ALA A 321 -27.60 -22.56 -3.29
N TYR A 322 -27.50 -22.41 -1.96
CA TYR A 322 -28.53 -22.87 -1.03
C TYR A 322 -29.91 -22.29 -1.38
N TRP A 323 -29.97 -20.97 -1.56
CA TRP A 323 -31.22 -20.26 -1.79
C TRP A 323 -31.83 -20.48 -3.18
N VAL A 324 -31.06 -20.94 -4.18
CA VAL A 324 -31.60 -21.35 -5.49
C VAL A 324 -31.93 -22.86 -5.54
N GLY A 325 -31.75 -23.57 -4.42
CA GLY A 325 -32.05 -24.99 -4.31
C GLY A 325 -30.93 -25.94 -4.77
N ASN A 326 -29.74 -25.40 -5.06
CA ASN A 326 -28.57 -26.23 -5.38
C ASN A 326 -27.84 -26.62 -4.09
N TYR A 327 -28.47 -27.46 -3.30
CA TYR A 327 -27.99 -27.88 -1.98
C TYR A 327 -26.69 -28.67 -2.04
N GLN A 328 -26.49 -29.48 -3.09
CA GLN A 328 -25.24 -30.22 -3.27
C GLN A 328 -24.05 -29.29 -3.44
N LEU A 329 -24.17 -28.28 -4.30
CA LEU A 329 -23.08 -27.29 -4.49
C LEU A 329 -22.79 -26.51 -3.19
N CYS A 330 -23.85 -26.09 -2.47
CA CYS A 330 -23.70 -25.44 -1.17
C CYS A 330 -22.93 -26.34 -0.19
N HIS A 331 -23.31 -27.60 -0.07
CA HIS A 331 -22.66 -28.60 0.79
C HIS A 331 -21.16 -28.70 0.45
N ASP A 332 -20.81 -28.93 -0.81
CA ASP A 332 -19.45 -29.20 -1.26
C ASP A 332 -18.55 -27.99 -1.07
N LEU A 333 -19.03 -26.77 -1.38
CA LEU A 333 -18.32 -25.53 -1.13
C LEU A 333 -18.12 -25.29 0.37
N CYS A 334 -19.12 -25.55 1.22
CA CYS A 334 -18.96 -25.39 2.67
C CYS A 334 -17.92 -26.38 3.24
N VAL A 335 -17.86 -27.61 2.73
CA VAL A 335 -16.79 -28.57 3.09
C VAL A 335 -15.44 -28.01 2.70
N GLU A 336 -15.26 -27.54 1.46
CA GLU A 336 -14.01 -26.96 0.99
C GLU A 336 -13.57 -25.77 1.86
N LEU A 337 -14.50 -24.83 2.18
CA LEU A 337 -14.25 -23.65 2.99
C LEU A 337 -13.83 -23.99 4.43
N LEU A 338 -14.41 -25.04 5.04
CA LEU A 338 -14.06 -25.47 6.39
C LEU A 338 -12.61 -25.95 6.52
N PHE A 339 -12.07 -26.57 5.49
CA PHE A 339 -10.69 -27.08 5.45
C PHE A 339 -9.70 -26.09 4.82
N ASN A 340 -10.16 -24.96 4.31
CA ASN A 340 -9.27 -23.98 3.71
C ASN A 340 -8.53 -23.18 4.79
N PRO A 341 -7.17 -23.22 4.82
CA PRO A 341 -6.36 -22.49 5.82
C PRO A 341 -6.43 -20.98 5.69
N ALA A 342 -6.80 -20.45 4.53
CA ALA A 342 -6.96 -19.00 4.30
C ALA A 342 -8.24 -18.43 4.96
N VAL A 343 -9.16 -19.29 5.38
CA VAL A 343 -10.42 -18.87 6.02
C VAL A 343 -10.17 -18.53 7.49
N PRO A 344 -10.53 -17.31 7.94
CA PRO A 344 -10.47 -16.95 9.36
C PRO A 344 -11.34 -17.87 10.22
N GLU A 345 -10.81 -18.30 11.38
CA GLU A 345 -11.48 -19.25 12.26
C GLU A 345 -12.90 -18.82 12.67
N GLN A 346 -13.10 -17.53 12.87
CA GLN A 346 -14.39 -16.94 13.20
C GLN A 346 -15.49 -17.21 12.16
N ASN A 347 -15.13 -17.48 10.89
CA ASN A 347 -16.10 -17.73 9.81
C ASN A 347 -16.50 -19.21 9.72
N LYS A 348 -15.68 -20.13 10.24
CA LYS A 348 -15.88 -21.57 10.12
C LYS A 348 -17.18 -22.06 10.74
N LYS A 349 -17.59 -21.47 11.88
CA LYS A 349 -18.89 -21.82 12.50
C LYS A 349 -20.05 -21.59 11.52
N ARG A 350 -20.09 -20.46 10.83
CA ARG A 350 -21.16 -20.16 9.86
C ARG A 350 -21.14 -21.13 8.67
N PHE A 351 -19.96 -21.52 8.21
CA PHE A 351 -19.88 -22.55 7.13
C PHE A 351 -20.36 -23.91 7.58
N LEU A 352 -20.08 -24.30 8.83
CA LEU A 352 -20.63 -25.53 9.40
C LEU A 352 -22.17 -25.47 9.51
N ASP A 353 -22.71 -24.33 9.95
CA ASP A 353 -24.16 -24.15 10.04
C ASP A 353 -24.82 -24.25 8.64
N ASN A 354 -24.22 -23.60 7.62
CA ASN A 354 -24.68 -23.68 6.23
C ASN A 354 -24.62 -25.13 5.67
N LEU A 355 -23.50 -25.83 5.96
CA LEU A 355 -23.35 -27.25 5.60
C LEU A 355 -24.45 -28.09 6.17
N MET A 356 -24.77 -27.95 7.47
CA MET A 356 -25.81 -28.70 8.14
C MET A 356 -27.20 -28.37 7.59
N LEU A 357 -27.45 -27.12 7.19
CA LEU A 357 -28.67 -26.73 6.52
C LEU A 357 -28.81 -27.40 5.14
N ALA A 358 -27.77 -27.36 4.32
CA ALA A 358 -27.80 -28.00 2.99
C ALA A 358 -28.00 -29.50 3.09
N LYS A 359 -27.34 -30.16 4.05
CA LYS A 359 -27.46 -31.63 4.29
C LYS A 359 -28.87 -32.09 4.60
N LYS A 360 -29.76 -31.23 5.11
CA LYS A 360 -31.17 -31.61 5.37
C LYS A 360 -31.99 -31.79 4.11
N HIS A 361 -31.49 -31.33 2.97
CA HIS A 361 -32.15 -31.36 1.68
C HIS A 361 -31.51 -32.36 0.68
N LEU A 362 -30.41 -33.00 1.09
CA LEU A 362 -29.73 -34.08 0.35
C LEU A 362 -30.18 -35.46 0.85
#